data_8c073a0d8032d32eb9919b50a3c32db8
#
_entry.id   8c073a0d8032d32eb9919b50a3c32db8
#
_cell.length_a   1.000
_cell.length_b   1.000
_cell.length_c   1.000
_cell.angle_alpha   90.00
_cell.angle_beta   90.00
_cell.angle_gamma   90.00
#
_symmetry.space_group_name_H-M   'P 1'
#
loop_
_entity.id
_entity.type
_entity.pdbx_description
1 polymer ?
#
loop_
_entity_poly.entity_id
_entity_poly.type
_entity_poly.pdbx_seq_one_letter_code
_entity_poly.pdbx_strand_id
1 'polypeptide(L)'
;ILRPFQGVLCADSGHINVHETGAVEATGHKVLALPSKEGKITGQQIKEYYDLHWSDESREHIVQPKMVYISHPTEVGTLYTKNELENISTVCKECGLYLFLDGARMGYGLMAPGTDVTLPDIAKCCDVFYIGGTKVGALFGEAVVITNPCLKQDFRYCIKQKGGMLAKGRLLGVQFLELFKNGLYFEISKHAIDMAMLLKDGLKEKGYEFFMDSNTNQQFIIVEDAKLQEIRQKYGVTYQERYDETHS
;
A
#
# COMPACT_ATOMS: atom_id res chain seq x y z
N ILE A 1 -12.70 -10.94 9.63
CA ILE A 1 -11.64 -10.77 10.64
C ILE A 1 -12.06 -9.73 11.68
N LEU A 2 -12.48 -8.55 11.27
CA LEU A 2 -12.93 -7.49 12.16
C LEU A 2 -14.39 -7.69 12.58
N ARG A 3 -14.73 -7.23 13.79
CA ARG A 3 -16.12 -7.14 14.25
C ARG A 3 -16.79 -5.91 13.63
N PRO A 4 -18.13 -5.87 13.45
CA PRO A 4 -18.82 -4.77 12.75
C PRO A 4 -18.56 -3.36 13.29
N PHE A 5 -18.25 -3.22 14.58
CA PHE A 5 -17.97 -1.94 15.24
C PHE A 5 -16.47 -1.54 15.18
N GLN A 6 -15.62 -2.34 14.51
CA GLN A 6 -14.19 -2.09 14.40
C GLN A 6 -13.84 -1.45 13.08
N GLY A 7 -12.85 -0.56 13.10
CA GLY A 7 -12.37 0.20 11.95
C GLY A 7 -10.89 0.00 11.67
N VAL A 8 -10.46 0.60 10.56
CA VAL A 8 -9.12 0.48 9.99
C VAL A 8 -8.43 1.84 9.96
N LEU A 9 -7.33 1.99 10.71
CA LEU A 9 -6.46 3.16 10.66
C LEU A 9 -5.62 3.13 9.38
N CYS A 10 -5.50 4.23 8.67
CA CYS A 10 -4.58 4.38 7.53
C CYS A 10 -4.13 5.83 7.36
N ALA A 11 -3.17 6.07 6.47
CA ALA A 11 -2.85 7.42 6.01
C ALA A 11 -4.08 8.07 5.34
N ASP A 12 -4.23 9.39 5.45
CA ASP A 12 -5.28 10.14 4.75
C ASP A 12 -5.19 10.00 3.23
N SER A 13 -3.97 9.83 2.68
CA SER A 13 -3.69 9.50 1.30
C SER A 13 -3.77 7.99 0.99
N GLY A 14 -4.03 7.15 1.99
CA GLY A 14 -4.06 5.68 1.84
C GLY A 14 -5.10 5.22 0.83
N HIS A 15 -4.74 4.24 0.00
CA HIS A 15 -5.55 3.79 -1.13
C HIS A 15 -6.98 3.42 -0.73
N ILE A 16 -7.16 2.76 0.43
CA ILE A 16 -8.48 2.40 0.96
C ILE A 16 -9.34 3.60 1.37
N ASN A 17 -8.71 4.76 1.60
CA ASN A 17 -9.43 6.00 1.95
C ASN A 17 -9.87 6.76 0.70
N VAL A 18 -9.06 6.80 -0.37
CA VAL A 18 -9.25 7.74 -1.48
C VAL A 18 -9.53 7.08 -2.83
N HIS A 19 -9.18 5.80 -3.06
CA HIS A 19 -9.21 5.18 -4.38
C HIS A 19 -9.99 3.86 -4.48
N GLU A 20 -10.69 3.42 -3.42
CA GLU A 20 -11.41 2.13 -3.40
C GLU A 20 -12.93 2.27 -3.40
N THR A 21 -13.45 3.45 -3.73
CA THR A 21 -14.91 3.69 -3.87
C THR A 21 -15.71 3.23 -2.63
N GLY A 22 -15.12 3.37 -1.43
CA GLY A 22 -15.76 2.91 -0.20
C GLY A 22 -15.83 1.39 -0.03
N ALA A 23 -14.87 0.63 -0.60
CA ALA A 23 -14.89 -0.83 -0.53
C ALA A 23 -14.79 -1.36 0.90
N VAL A 24 -14.06 -0.69 1.79
CA VAL A 24 -13.96 -1.05 3.20
C VAL A 24 -15.30 -0.79 3.90
N GLU A 25 -15.91 0.37 3.67
CA GLU A 25 -17.22 0.76 4.21
C GLU A 25 -18.33 -0.18 3.74
N ALA A 26 -18.27 -0.63 2.48
CA ALA A 26 -19.21 -1.60 1.93
C ALA A 26 -19.15 -2.97 2.64
N THR A 27 -18.09 -3.27 3.36
CA THR A 27 -17.99 -4.46 4.22
C THR A 27 -18.47 -4.23 5.65
N GLY A 28 -18.95 -3.00 5.96
CA GLY A 28 -19.47 -2.62 7.29
C GLY A 28 -18.40 -2.07 8.23
N HIS A 29 -17.22 -1.70 7.73
CA HIS A 29 -16.12 -1.14 8.52
C HIS A 29 -15.83 0.30 8.12
N LYS A 30 -15.39 1.13 9.06
CA LYS A 30 -15.01 2.52 8.81
C LYS A 30 -13.50 2.62 8.61
N VAL A 31 -13.10 3.39 7.63
CA VAL A 31 -11.73 3.88 7.50
C VAL A 31 -11.53 5.05 8.47
N LEU A 32 -10.46 5.01 9.24
CA LEU A 32 -10.05 5.99 10.24
C LEU A 32 -8.75 6.64 9.73
N ALA A 33 -8.91 7.69 8.94
CA ALA A 33 -7.79 8.36 8.29
C ALA A 33 -6.98 9.21 9.29
N LEU A 34 -5.66 9.06 9.26
CA LEU A 34 -4.70 9.86 10.01
C LEU A 34 -3.96 10.81 9.07
N PRO A 35 -3.68 12.05 9.48
CA PRO A 35 -2.83 12.95 8.71
C PRO A 35 -1.49 12.29 8.38
N SER A 36 -1.10 12.29 7.12
CA SER A 36 0.15 11.67 6.70
C SER A 36 1.19 12.69 6.26
N LYS A 37 2.47 12.36 6.44
CA LYS A 37 3.57 13.06 5.83
C LYS A 37 4.21 12.13 4.80
N GLU A 38 4.28 12.59 3.57
CA GLU A 38 4.84 11.77 2.46
C GLU A 38 4.12 10.42 2.30
N GLY A 39 2.80 10.39 2.55
CA GLY A 39 1.99 9.16 2.47
C GLY A 39 2.22 8.16 3.61
N LYS A 40 3.02 8.50 4.62
CA LYS A 40 3.35 7.62 5.76
C LYS A 40 2.66 8.06 7.03
N ILE A 41 2.26 7.09 7.84
CA ILE A 41 1.86 7.26 9.24
C ILE A 41 2.92 6.65 10.16
N THR A 42 2.98 7.10 11.39
CA THR A 42 3.99 6.68 12.37
C THR A 42 3.37 5.84 13.49
N GLY A 43 4.19 5.03 14.16
CA GLY A 43 3.76 4.32 15.36
C GLY A 43 3.26 5.26 16.45
N GLN A 44 3.85 6.46 16.59
CA GLN A 44 3.39 7.46 17.54
C GLN A 44 1.95 7.91 17.25
N GLN A 45 1.62 8.28 16.01
CA GLN A 45 0.25 8.67 15.63
C GLN A 45 -0.77 7.54 15.90
N ILE A 46 -0.38 6.29 15.60
CA ILE A 46 -1.22 5.11 15.89
C ILE A 46 -1.47 4.99 17.39
N LYS A 47 -0.41 5.13 18.20
CA LYS A 47 -0.50 5.06 19.66
C LYS A 47 -1.35 6.18 20.23
N GLU A 48 -1.16 7.41 19.78
CA GLU A 48 -1.94 8.58 20.21
C GLU A 48 -3.43 8.40 19.89
N TYR A 49 -3.77 7.92 18.66
CA TYR A 49 -5.16 7.64 18.30
C TYR A 49 -5.77 6.52 19.17
N TYR A 50 -4.99 5.47 19.42
CA TYR A 50 -5.42 4.37 20.28
C TYR A 50 -5.67 4.85 21.73
N ASP A 51 -4.74 5.60 22.30
CA ASP A 51 -4.87 6.09 23.67
C ASP A 51 -6.03 7.09 23.81
N LEU A 52 -6.22 7.97 22.83
CA LEU A 52 -7.35 8.90 22.79
C LEU A 52 -8.68 8.11 22.79
N HIS A 53 -8.81 7.07 21.95
CA HIS A 53 -10.01 6.24 21.92
C HIS A 53 -10.28 5.59 23.28
N TRP A 54 -9.27 5.00 23.92
CA TRP A 54 -9.46 4.27 25.16
C TRP A 54 -9.61 5.17 26.40
N SER A 55 -9.13 6.40 26.36
CA SER A 55 -9.33 7.40 27.41
C SER A 55 -10.69 8.10 27.35
N ASP A 56 -11.40 8.00 26.22
CA ASP A 56 -12.72 8.61 26.05
C ASP A 56 -13.77 7.80 26.83
N GLU A 57 -14.46 8.44 27.77
CA GLU A 57 -15.55 7.83 28.55
C GLU A 57 -16.73 7.42 27.67
N SER A 58 -16.90 8.08 26.51
CA SER A 58 -17.96 7.81 25.53
C SER A 58 -17.50 6.92 24.36
N ARG A 59 -16.34 6.24 24.47
CA ARG A 59 -15.74 5.42 23.39
C ARG A 59 -16.69 4.39 22.76
N GLU A 60 -17.70 3.94 23.50
CA GLU A 60 -18.69 2.98 22.99
C GLU A 60 -19.61 3.57 21.91
N HIS A 61 -19.63 4.90 21.76
CA HIS A 61 -20.36 5.60 20.71
C HIS A 61 -19.54 5.82 19.42
N ILE A 62 -18.25 5.48 19.42
CA ILE A 62 -17.34 5.68 18.29
C ILE A 62 -16.74 4.36 17.82
N VAL A 63 -16.30 4.34 16.56
CA VAL A 63 -15.71 3.14 15.96
C VAL A 63 -14.39 2.79 16.64
N GLN A 64 -14.26 1.54 17.07
CA GLN A 64 -13.06 1.03 17.74
C GLN A 64 -11.95 0.79 16.73
N PRO A 65 -10.73 1.36 16.89
CA PRO A 65 -9.59 1.02 16.06
C PRO A 65 -9.16 -0.44 16.31
N LYS A 66 -8.93 -1.21 15.25
CA LYS A 66 -8.52 -2.61 15.39
C LYS A 66 -7.49 -3.07 14.36
N MET A 67 -7.39 -2.42 13.24
CA MET A 67 -6.40 -2.72 12.20
C MET A 67 -5.69 -1.44 11.80
N VAL A 68 -4.41 -1.55 11.51
CA VAL A 68 -3.61 -0.54 10.83
C VAL A 68 -3.32 -1.03 9.43
N TYR A 69 -3.61 -0.21 8.43
CA TYR A 69 -3.31 -0.45 7.04
C TYR A 69 -2.23 0.54 6.58
N ILE A 70 -1.18 0.01 5.99
CA ILE A 70 -0.12 0.79 5.35
C ILE A 70 0.17 0.23 3.96
N SER A 71 0.61 1.08 3.04
CA SER A 71 1.06 0.67 1.70
C SER A 71 2.59 0.72 1.60
N HIS A 72 3.20 -0.26 0.94
CA HIS A 72 4.64 -0.27 0.70
C HIS A 72 4.97 -0.76 -0.72
N PRO A 73 5.45 0.15 -1.61
CA PRO A 73 5.56 1.62 -1.46
C PRO A 73 4.22 2.30 -1.18
N THR A 74 4.30 3.53 -0.63
CA THR A 74 3.11 4.35 -0.44
C THR A 74 2.54 4.84 -1.77
N GLU A 75 1.36 5.41 -1.75
CA GLU A 75 0.65 5.93 -2.93
C GLU A 75 1.41 7.06 -3.65
N VAL A 76 2.25 7.77 -2.92
CA VAL A 76 3.11 8.85 -3.45
C VAL A 76 4.55 8.39 -3.75
N GLY A 77 4.80 7.08 -3.68
CA GLY A 77 6.08 6.49 -4.07
C GLY A 77 7.19 6.60 -3.02
N THR A 78 6.86 6.83 -1.77
CA THR A 78 7.83 6.77 -0.66
C THR A 78 7.92 5.35 -0.08
N LEU A 79 8.97 5.11 0.70
CA LEU A 79 9.25 3.81 1.29
C LEU A 79 9.27 3.91 2.81
N TYR A 80 8.65 2.97 3.49
CA TYR A 80 8.93 2.74 4.90
C TYR A 80 10.33 2.14 5.03
N THR A 81 11.14 2.69 5.93
CA THR A 81 12.38 2.05 6.37
C THR A 81 12.07 0.85 7.26
N LYS A 82 13.04 -0.04 7.41
CA LYS A 82 12.91 -1.18 8.33
C LYS A 82 12.58 -0.74 9.75
N ASN A 83 13.25 0.30 10.25
CA ASN A 83 13.01 0.85 11.58
C ASN A 83 11.59 1.42 11.74
N GLU A 84 11.06 2.14 10.74
CA GLU A 84 9.68 2.63 10.74
C GLU A 84 8.68 1.46 10.78
N LEU A 85 8.90 0.44 9.95
CA LEU A 85 8.04 -0.74 9.90
C LEU A 85 8.06 -1.53 11.22
N GLU A 86 9.25 -1.75 11.80
CA GLU A 86 9.41 -2.42 13.10
C GLU A 86 8.76 -1.61 14.23
N ASN A 87 8.87 -0.28 14.22
CA ASN A 87 8.20 0.60 15.18
C ASN A 87 6.68 0.48 15.10
N ILE A 88 6.10 0.59 13.90
CA ILE A 88 4.65 0.41 13.69
C ILE A 88 4.20 -0.98 14.17
N SER A 89 4.95 -2.03 13.81
CA SER A 89 4.64 -3.40 14.23
C SER A 89 4.64 -3.56 15.76
N THR A 90 5.61 -2.94 16.43
CA THR A 90 5.71 -2.97 17.90
C THR A 90 4.50 -2.28 18.53
N VAL A 91 4.16 -1.09 18.09
CA VAL A 91 3.00 -0.35 18.60
C VAL A 91 1.70 -1.12 18.32
N CYS A 92 1.54 -1.71 17.14
CA CYS A 92 0.37 -2.53 16.84
C CYS A 92 0.24 -3.70 17.82
N LYS A 93 1.33 -4.40 18.13
CA LYS A 93 1.34 -5.51 19.10
C LYS A 93 1.00 -5.04 20.52
N GLU A 94 1.58 -3.94 20.98
CA GLU A 94 1.30 -3.35 22.29
C GLU A 94 -0.17 -2.93 22.44
N CYS A 95 -0.75 -2.38 21.40
CA CYS A 95 -2.15 -1.95 21.36
C CYS A 95 -3.14 -3.07 20.98
N GLY A 96 -2.67 -4.27 20.68
CA GLY A 96 -3.51 -5.37 20.22
C GLY A 96 -4.22 -5.09 18.89
N LEU A 97 -3.60 -4.27 18.02
CA LEU A 97 -4.04 -3.95 16.66
C LEU A 97 -3.43 -4.95 15.68
N TYR A 98 -4.12 -5.23 14.59
CA TYR A 98 -3.56 -5.97 13.46
C TYR A 98 -2.84 -5.04 12.51
N LEU A 99 -1.68 -5.45 12.01
CA LEU A 99 -0.96 -4.73 10.96
C LEU A 99 -1.17 -5.42 9.61
N PHE A 100 -1.79 -4.68 8.68
CA PHE A 100 -2.00 -5.09 7.29
C PHE A 100 -1.12 -4.23 6.38
N LEU A 101 -0.36 -4.87 5.49
CA LEU A 101 0.45 -4.16 4.49
C LEU A 101 -0.06 -4.44 3.08
N ASP A 102 -0.45 -3.36 2.42
CA ASP A 102 -0.74 -3.33 0.99
C ASP A 102 0.55 -3.39 0.18
N GLY A 103 0.74 -4.49 -0.51
CA GLY A 103 1.90 -4.73 -1.36
C GLY A 103 1.58 -4.69 -2.85
N ALA A 104 0.61 -3.88 -3.30
CA ALA A 104 0.24 -3.78 -4.71
C ALA A 104 1.43 -3.52 -5.65
N ARG A 105 2.45 -2.82 -5.14
CA ARG A 105 3.71 -2.53 -5.83
C ARG A 105 4.93 -3.05 -5.05
N MET A 106 4.75 -4.09 -4.24
CA MET A 106 5.78 -4.60 -3.33
C MET A 106 7.11 -4.89 -4.02
N GLY A 107 7.09 -5.54 -5.18
CA GLY A 107 8.32 -5.83 -5.91
C GLY A 107 9.15 -4.58 -6.20
N TYR A 108 8.50 -3.50 -6.58
CA TYR A 108 9.16 -2.22 -6.84
C TYR A 108 9.75 -1.61 -5.56
N GLY A 109 9.04 -1.67 -4.44
CA GLY A 109 9.55 -1.22 -3.14
C GLY A 109 10.78 -2.01 -2.69
N LEU A 110 10.75 -3.34 -2.87
CA LEU A 110 11.86 -4.22 -2.48
C LEU A 110 13.11 -4.05 -3.37
N MET A 111 12.95 -3.54 -4.59
CA MET A 111 14.05 -3.33 -5.54
C MET A 111 14.44 -1.85 -5.71
N ALA A 112 13.79 -0.94 -4.99
CA ALA A 112 14.06 0.49 -5.07
C ALA A 112 15.43 0.84 -4.47
N PRO A 113 16.16 1.81 -5.04
CA PRO A 113 17.38 2.33 -4.43
C PRO A 113 17.14 2.85 -3.01
N GLY A 114 18.00 2.43 -2.08
CA GLY A 114 17.95 2.85 -0.68
C GLY A 114 16.95 2.09 0.19
N THR A 115 16.23 1.09 -0.33
CA THR A 115 15.41 0.20 0.51
C THR A 115 16.29 -0.63 1.45
N ASP A 116 15.88 -0.75 2.70
CA ASP A 116 16.48 -1.63 3.72
C ASP A 116 15.49 -2.70 4.20
N VAL A 117 14.31 -2.77 3.57
CA VAL A 117 13.24 -3.72 3.88
C VAL A 117 13.30 -4.91 2.93
N THR A 118 13.19 -6.10 3.48
CA THR A 118 13.10 -7.35 2.74
C THR A 118 11.76 -8.03 2.93
N LEU A 119 11.40 -8.97 2.06
CA LEU A 119 10.15 -9.74 2.20
C LEU A 119 10.06 -10.51 3.55
N PRO A 120 11.15 -11.11 4.08
CA PRO A 120 11.17 -11.65 5.44
C PRO A 120 10.90 -10.61 6.53
N ASP A 121 11.38 -9.38 6.40
CA ASP A 121 11.11 -8.31 7.36
C ASP A 121 9.61 -7.96 7.38
N ILE A 122 8.98 -7.85 6.21
CA ILE A 122 7.53 -7.65 6.09
C ILE A 122 6.76 -8.79 6.75
N ALA A 123 7.15 -10.04 6.48
CA ALA A 123 6.49 -11.21 7.06
C ALA A 123 6.63 -11.30 8.58
N LYS A 124 7.72 -10.77 9.16
CA LYS A 124 7.96 -10.69 10.60
C LYS A 124 7.13 -9.60 11.28
N CYS A 125 6.92 -8.48 10.57
CA CYS A 125 6.26 -7.30 11.11
C CYS A 125 4.74 -7.35 10.98
N CYS A 126 4.21 -7.85 9.87
CA CYS A 126 2.79 -7.76 9.52
C CYS A 126 2.02 -9.03 9.90
N ASP A 127 0.77 -8.87 10.32
CA ASP A 127 -0.18 -9.98 10.53
C ASP A 127 -0.72 -10.54 9.22
N VAL A 128 -0.93 -9.63 8.26
CA VAL A 128 -1.37 -9.93 6.90
C VAL A 128 -0.70 -8.97 5.95
N PHE A 129 -0.31 -9.45 4.80
CA PHE A 129 0.08 -8.61 3.68
C PHE A 129 -0.28 -9.30 2.37
N TYR A 130 -0.31 -8.56 1.28
CA TYR A 130 -0.37 -9.20 -0.02
C TYR A 130 0.80 -8.80 -0.92
N ILE A 131 1.17 -9.73 -1.79
CA ILE A 131 2.21 -9.55 -2.78
C ILE A 131 1.51 -9.23 -4.09
N GLY A 132 1.72 -8.01 -4.58
CA GLY A 132 1.11 -7.55 -5.81
C GLY A 132 1.57 -8.35 -7.01
N GLY A 133 0.61 -8.89 -7.78
CA GLY A 133 0.88 -9.63 -8.99
C GLY A 133 0.57 -8.85 -10.25
N THR A 134 -0.58 -8.20 -10.32
CA THR A 134 -1.10 -7.55 -11.53
C THR A 134 -0.23 -6.40 -12.06
N LYS A 135 0.50 -5.72 -11.19
CA LYS A 135 1.45 -4.67 -11.57
C LYS A 135 2.86 -5.19 -11.84
N VAL A 136 3.15 -6.47 -11.54
CA VAL A 136 4.49 -7.07 -11.62
C VAL A 136 4.46 -8.36 -12.47
N GLY A 137 3.75 -8.33 -13.59
CA GLY A 137 3.79 -9.38 -14.61
C GLY A 137 2.74 -10.48 -14.52
N ALA A 138 1.91 -10.55 -13.47
CA ALA A 138 0.76 -11.44 -13.46
C ALA A 138 -0.37 -10.89 -14.34
N LEU A 139 -1.12 -11.76 -14.99
CA LEU A 139 -2.30 -11.38 -15.77
C LEU A 139 -3.44 -10.91 -14.86
N PHE A 140 -3.56 -11.48 -13.67
CA PHE A 140 -4.59 -11.13 -12.68
C PHE A 140 -4.22 -11.73 -11.31
N GLY A 141 -4.74 -11.13 -10.25
CA GLY A 141 -4.69 -11.64 -8.88
C GLY A 141 -3.46 -11.19 -8.08
N GLU A 142 -3.60 -11.42 -6.79
CA GLU A 142 -2.62 -11.06 -5.76
C GLU A 142 -2.41 -12.28 -4.84
N ALA A 143 -1.23 -12.40 -4.22
CA ALA A 143 -0.96 -13.45 -3.25
C ALA A 143 -1.10 -12.91 -1.83
N VAL A 144 -2.16 -13.29 -1.13
CA VAL A 144 -2.38 -12.92 0.27
C VAL A 144 -1.56 -13.83 1.18
N VAL A 145 -0.75 -13.24 2.04
CA VAL A 145 0.05 -13.93 3.06
C VAL A 145 -0.47 -13.58 4.44
N ILE A 146 -0.88 -14.61 5.20
CA ILE A 146 -1.34 -14.46 6.58
C ILE A 146 -0.28 -15.08 7.48
N THR A 147 0.43 -14.26 8.22
CA THR A 147 1.47 -14.68 9.15
C THR A 147 0.90 -15.00 10.53
N ASN A 148 -0.13 -14.23 10.96
CA ASN A 148 -0.79 -14.43 12.24
C ASN A 148 -1.72 -15.68 12.20
N PRO A 149 -1.42 -16.73 12.99
CA PRO A 149 -2.23 -17.97 12.97
C PRO A 149 -3.69 -17.76 13.36
N CYS A 150 -3.98 -16.81 14.25
CA CYS A 150 -5.34 -16.52 14.70
C CYS A 150 -6.25 -16.02 13.57
N LEU A 151 -5.67 -15.41 12.53
CA LEU A 151 -6.41 -14.90 11.37
C LEU A 151 -6.64 -15.95 10.28
N LYS A 152 -5.99 -17.12 10.38
CA LYS A 152 -6.17 -18.25 9.44
C LYS A 152 -7.43 -19.04 9.69
N GLN A 153 -7.88 -19.06 10.96
CA GLN A 153 -9.09 -19.80 11.34
C GLN A 153 -10.27 -19.26 10.53
N ASP A 154 -11.03 -20.18 9.93
CA ASP A 154 -12.22 -19.89 9.13
C ASP A 154 -12.05 -18.96 7.91
N PHE A 155 -10.80 -18.56 7.58
CA PHE A 155 -10.55 -17.66 6.45
C PHE A 155 -11.06 -18.22 5.11
N ARG A 156 -11.07 -19.54 4.92
CA ARG A 156 -11.62 -20.16 3.71
C ARG A 156 -13.12 -19.95 3.55
N TYR A 157 -13.88 -19.86 4.66
CA TYR A 157 -15.29 -19.48 4.61
C TYR A 157 -15.47 -18.05 4.11
N CYS A 158 -14.61 -17.13 4.57
CA CYS A 158 -14.60 -15.74 4.09
C CYS A 158 -14.29 -15.66 2.60
N ILE A 159 -13.28 -16.42 2.12
CA ILE A 159 -12.93 -16.51 0.69
C ILE A 159 -14.15 -17.00 -0.11
N LYS A 160 -14.80 -18.08 0.33
CA LYS A 160 -15.96 -18.65 -0.34
C LYS A 160 -17.13 -17.69 -0.39
N GLN A 161 -17.45 -17.08 0.75
CA GLN A 161 -18.56 -16.14 0.90
C GLN A 161 -18.41 -14.90 -0.02
N LYS A 162 -17.17 -14.42 -0.21
CA LYS A 162 -16.86 -13.26 -1.05
C LYS A 162 -16.56 -13.62 -2.52
N GLY A 163 -16.81 -14.89 -2.92
CA GLY A 163 -16.61 -15.33 -4.30
C GLY A 163 -15.16 -15.62 -4.71
N GLY A 164 -14.20 -15.52 -3.79
CA GLY A 164 -12.77 -15.69 -4.08
C GLY A 164 -12.31 -17.14 -4.23
N MET A 165 -13.18 -18.12 -3.94
CA MET A 165 -12.84 -19.54 -4.09
C MET A 165 -13.19 -20.03 -5.49
N LEU A 166 -12.29 -19.78 -6.45
CA LEU A 166 -12.47 -20.14 -7.84
C LEU A 166 -12.34 -21.66 -8.07
N ALA A 167 -13.19 -22.25 -8.94
CA ALA A 167 -13.12 -23.66 -9.30
C ALA A 167 -11.79 -24.03 -9.98
N LYS A 168 -11.16 -23.10 -10.69
CA LYS A 168 -9.86 -23.21 -11.35
C LYS A 168 -8.80 -22.30 -10.71
N GLY A 169 -8.79 -22.20 -9.39
CA GLY A 169 -7.88 -21.33 -8.61
C GLY A 169 -6.39 -21.55 -8.88
N ARG A 170 -5.99 -22.75 -9.38
CA ARG A 170 -4.61 -23.03 -9.79
C ARG A 170 -4.08 -22.07 -10.87
N LEU A 171 -4.95 -21.41 -11.67
CA LEU A 171 -4.54 -20.42 -12.66
C LEU A 171 -3.87 -19.20 -11.99
N LEU A 172 -4.34 -18.81 -10.81
CA LEU A 172 -3.67 -17.80 -9.98
C LEU A 172 -2.33 -18.32 -9.45
N GLY A 173 -2.33 -19.52 -8.88
CA GLY A 173 -1.13 -20.12 -8.28
C GLY A 173 0.01 -20.34 -9.27
N VAL A 174 -0.28 -20.75 -10.50
CA VAL A 174 0.74 -20.96 -11.55
C VAL A 174 1.47 -19.66 -11.90
N GLN A 175 0.78 -18.51 -11.93
CA GLN A 175 1.42 -17.22 -12.18
C GLN A 175 2.44 -16.90 -11.09
N PHE A 176 2.06 -17.05 -9.82
CA PHE A 176 2.97 -16.80 -8.69
C PHE A 176 4.10 -17.84 -8.63
N LEU A 177 3.83 -19.09 -8.99
CA LEU A 177 4.88 -20.11 -9.12
C LEU A 177 5.95 -19.67 -10.13
N GLU A 178 5.56 -19.20 -11.30
CA GLU A 178 6.52 -18.71 -12.32
C GLU A 178 7.19 -17.42 -11.90
N LEU A 179 6.46 -16.44 -11.33
CA LEU A 179 7.04 -15.18 -10.86
C LEU A 179 8.10 -15.39 -9.78
N PHE A 180 7.90 -16.34 -8.86
CA PHE A 180 8.89 -16.59 -7.80
C PHE A 180 9.95 -17.62 -8.17
N LYS A 181 9.74 -18.37 -9.26
CA LYS A 181 10.74 -19.31 -9.77
C LYS A 181 11.95 -18.53 -10.29
N ASN A 182 13.12 -18.92 -9.81
CA ASN A 182 14.40 -18.29 -10.19
C ASN A 182 14.47 -16.76 -9.95
N GLY A 183 13.59 -16.21 -9.12
CA GLY A 183 13.63 -14.78 -8.75
C GLY A 183 13.05 -13.83 -9.80
N LEU A 184 12.31 -14.30 -10.80
CA LEU A 184 11.76 -13.47 -11.89
C LEU A 184 10.96 -12.27 -11.40
N TYR A 185 10.20 -12.40 -10.31
CA TYR A 185 9.45 -11.30 -9.69
C TYR A 185 10.35 -10.10 -9.37
N PHE A 186 11.52 -10.37 -8.82
CA PHE A 186 12.49 -9.35 -8.43
C PHE A 186 13.23 -8.78 -9.66
N GLU A 187 13.53 -9.62 -10.66
CA GLU A 187 14.17 -9.18 -11.91
C GLU A 187 13.28 -8.22 -12.69
N ILE A 188 12.00 -8.54 -12.87
CA ILE A 188 11.00 -7.67 -13.51
C ILE A 188 10.89 -6.35 -12.74
N SER A 189 10.81 -6.42 -11.41
CA SER A 189 10.70 -5.25 -10.55
C SER A 189 11.94 -4.37 -10.64
N LYS A 190 13.13 -4.97 -10.62
CA LYS A 190 14.40 -4.24 -10.75
C LYS A 190 14.50 -3.53 -12.09
N HIS A 191 14.17 -4.21 -13.18
CA HIS A 191 14.17 -3.59 -14.51
C HIS A 191 13.22 -2.38 -14.57
N ALA A 192 12.01 -2.49 -14.03
CA ALA A 192 11.07 -1.38 -13.99
C ALA A 192 11.60 -0.19 -13.16
N ILE A 193 12.25 -0.47 -12.04
CA ILE A 193 12.91 0.57 -11.23
C ILE A 193 14.04 1.25 -12.01
N ASP A 194 14.90 0.49 -12.70
CA ASP A 194 15.99 1.06 -13.48
C ASP A 194 15.47 1.99 -14.57
N MET A 195 14.40 1.61 -15.25
CA MET A 195 13.75 2.46 -16.26
C MET A 195 13.09 3.69 -15.66
N ALA A 196 12.49 3.56 -14.47
CA ALA A 196 11.90 4.70 -13.76
C ALA A 196 12.97 5.69 -13.30
N MET A 197 14.13 5.23 -12.84
CA MET A 197 15.25 6.11 -12.48
C MET A 197 15.85 6.81 -13.71
N LEU A 198 16.01 6.11 -14.82
CA LEU A 198 16.42 6.71 -16.08
C LEU A 198 15.46 7.83 -16.54
N LEU A 199 14.15 7.57 -16.45
CA LEU A 199 13.12 8.58 -16.75
C LEU A 199 13.22 9.77 -15.80
N LYS A 200 13.34 9.52 -14.49
CA LYS A 200 13.46 10.54 -13.44
C LYS A 200 14.66 11.46 -13.72
N ASP A 201 15.81 10.88 -14.00
CA ASP A 201 17.03 11.65 -14.28
C ASP A 201 16.85 12.53 -15.53
N GLY A 202 16.32 11.97 -16.63
CA GLY A 202 16.05 12.74 -17.84
C GLY A 202 15.00 13.84 -17.66
N LEU A 203 14.03 13.66 -16.77
CA LEU A 203 13.05 14.71 -16.43
C LEU A 203 13.70 15.80 -15.57
N LYS A 204 14.54 15.44 -14.60
CA LYS A 204 15.33 16.40 -13.79
C LYS A 204 16.26 17.24 -14.65
N GLU A 205 16.97 16.63 -15.61
CA GLU A 205 17.82 17.35 -16.55
C GLU A 205 17.06 18.37 -17.42
N LYS A 206 15.78 18.10 -17.68
CA LYS A 206 14.88 19.01 -18.41
C LYS A 206 14.21 20.05 -17.51
N GLY A 207 14.49 20.06 -16.21
CA GLY A 207 13.99 21.04 -15.26
C GLY A 207 12.56 20.80 -14.79
N TYR A 208 12.01 19.59 -14.95
CA TYR A 208 10.71 19.26 -14.37
C TYR A 208 10.80 19.17 -12.86
N GLU A 209 9.80 19.76 -12.19
CA GLU A 209 9.61 19.66 -10.75
C GLU A 209 8.87 18.38 -10.40
N PHE A 210 9.21 17.76 -9.27
CA PHE A 210 8.57 16.55 -8.77
C PHE A 210 7.80 16.84 -7.50
N PHE A 211 6.58 16.32 -7.43
CA PHE A 211 5.77 16.36 -6.20
C PHE A 211 6.46 15.63 -5.04
N MET A 212 7.12 14.51 -5.35
CA MET A 212 7.84 13.68 -4.39
C MET A 212 9.12 13.11 -5.01
N ASP A 213 10.21 13.09 -4.26
CA ASP A 213 11.45 12.45 -4.72
C ASP A 213 11.38 10.93 -4.55
N SER A 214 10.58 10.29 -5.41
CA SER A 214 10.34 8.85 -5.38
C SER A 214 11.50 8.07 -5.99
N ASN A 215 11.90 6.98 -5.31
CA ASN A 215 12.82 5.97 -5.84
C ASN A 215 12.08 4.72 -6.36
N THR A 216 10.76 4.80 -6.51
CA THR A 216 9.93 3.70 -7.01
C THR A 216 9.63 3.84 -8.50
N ASN A 217 8.81 2.95 -9.02
CA ASN A 217 8.35 3.01 -10.41
C ASN A 217 7.32 4.14 -10.67
N GLN A 218 6.85 4.84 -9.62
CA GLN A 218 5.93 5.97 -9.75
C GLN A 218 6.69 7.29 -9.66
N GLN A 219 6.58 8.09 -10.73
CA GLN A 219 7.20 9.41 -10.83
C GLN A 219 6.10 10.45 -11.05
N PHE A 220 5.95 11.37 -10.11
CA PHE A 220 4.92 12.41 -10.14
C PHE A 220 5.58 13.75 -10.43
N ILE A 221 5.36 14.28 -11.63
CA ILE A 221 5.86 15.60 -12.05
C ILE A 221 4.74 16.63 -11.93
N ILE A 222 5.10 17.85 -11.56
CA ILE A 222 4.20 19.01 -11.53
C ILE A 222 4.35 19.73 -12.86
N VAL A 223 3.26 19.91 -13.59
CA VAL A 223 3.27 20.55 -14.91
C VAL A 223 2.10 21.51 -15.07
N GLU A 224 2.32 22.60 -15.81
CA GLU A 224 1.24 23.49 -16.23
C GLU A 224 0.20 22.74 -17.05
N ASP A 225 -1.08 23.06 -16.85
CA ASP A 225 -2.21 22.41 -17.54
C ASP A 225 -2.10 22.44 -19.06
N ALA A 226 -1.66 23.57 -19.61
CA ALA A 226 -1.42 23.70 -21.07
C ALA A 226 -0.36 22.70 -21.54
N LYS A 227 0.73 22.58 -20.77
CA LYS A 227 1.82 21.65 -21.08
C LYS A 227 1.39 20.19 -20.94
N LEU A 228 0.58 19.88 -19.94
CA LEU A 228 0.01 18.54 -19.77
C LEU A 228 -0.78 18.10 -21.00
N GLN A 229 -1.55 19.01 -21.63
CA GLN A 229 -2.31 18.69 -22.84
C GLN A 229 -1.37 18.39 -24.04
N GLU A 230 -0.25 19.11 -24.18
CA GLU A 230 0.75 18.81 -25.21
C GLU A 230 1.42 17.44 -24.98
N ILE A 231 1.78 17.14 -23.72
CA ILE A 231 2.42 15.88 -23.35
C ILE A 231 1.48 14.71 -23.66
N ARG A 232 0.22 14.82 -23.29
CA ARG A 232 -0.81 13.79 -23.52
C ARG A 232 -1.03 13.46 -24.99
N GLN A 233 -0.77 14.39 -25.90
CA GLN A 233 -0.88 14.11 -27.34
C GLN A 233 0.21 13.15 -27.85
N LYS A 234 1.33 13.03 -27.13
CA LYS A 234 2.50 12.28 -27.57
C LYS A 234 2.81 11.08 -26.68
N TYR A 235 2.45 11.16 -25.40
CA TYR A 235 2.82 10.18 -24.38
C TYR A 235 1.63 9.79 -23.54
N GLY A 236 1.61 8.55 -23.09
CA GLY A 236 0.63 8.05 -22.12
C GLY A 236 0.99 8.51 -20.71
N VAL A 237 0.44 9.63 -20.27
CA VAL A 237 0.56 10.11 -18.90
C VAL A 237 -0.81 10.09 -18.21
N THR A 238 -0.79 9.74 -16.93
CA THR A 238 -1.99 9.69 -16.10
C THR A 238 -2.07 10.96 -15.27
N TYR A 239 -3.23 11.60 -15.28
CA TYR A 239 -3.54 12.67 -14.32
C TYR A 239 -3.70 12.05 -12.94
N GLN A 240 -3.05 12.62 -11.94
CA GLN A 240 -3.16 12.18 -10.56
C GLN A 240 -4.11 13.08 -9.79
N GLU A 241 -3.75 14.34 -9.66
CA GLU A 241 -4.57 15.34 -8.96
C GLU A 241 -4.16 16.76 -9.39
N ARG A 242 -4.93 17.72 -8.94
CA ARG A 242 -4.61 19.14 -9.10
C ARG A 242 -3.63 19.58 -8.02
N TYR A 243 -2.53 20.22 -8.43
CA TYR A 243 -1.52 20.72 -7.51
C TYR A 243 -1.84 22.15 -7.03
N ASP A 244 -2.19 23.05 -7.97
CA ASP A 244 -2.62 24.42 -7.71
C ASP A 244 -3.62 24.90 -8.78
N GLU A 245 -3.87 26.22 -8.88
CA GLU A 245 -4.84 26.77 -9.83
C GLU A 245 -4.48 26.53 -11.30
N THR A 246 -3.19 26.32 -11.62
CA THR A 246 -2.65 26.26 -12.98
C THR A 246 -1.82 25.01 -13.27
N HIS A 247 -1.51 24.18 -12.25
CA HIS A 247 -0.68 22.98 -12.35
C HIS A 247 -1.43 21.72 -11.91
N SER A 248 -1.04 20.64 -12.54
CA SER A 248 -1.53 19.28 -12.27
C SER A 248 -0.38 18.28 -12.12
#